data_3eb1c1255cfbd15eca365851b31a824d
#
_entry.id   3eb1c1255cfbd15eca365851b31a824d
#
_cell.length_a   1.000
_cell.length_b   1.000
_cell.length_c   1.000
_cell.angle_alpha   90.00
_cell.angle_beta   90.00
_cell.angle_gamma   90.00
#
_symmetry.space_group_name_H-M   'P 1'
#
loop_
_entity.id
_entity.type
_entity.pdbx_description
1 polymer ?
#
loop_
_entity_poly.entity_id
_entity_poly.type
_entity_poly.pdbx_seq_one_letter_code
_entity_poly.pdbx_strand_id
1 'polypeptide(L)'
;MSETGRADAFVGALLRGDGTGHFQTVDPAASGFVVPGDAKGLAEVSTGQGPPVMVATQNRDSVRVLTPRRAPGRTISVRPTDRYAELTYEDGRTRIEEFYYGGTYLSQSSRTLRVPAAVERVVLHGPDGERRGEPFDGERPQ
;
A
#
# COMPACT_ATOMS: atom_id res chain seq x y z
N MET A 1 2.54 -37.92 -20.00
CA MET A 1 2.41 -36.46 -20.20
C MET A 1 3.51 -35.82 -19.36
N SER A 2 4.45 -35.16 -19.99
CA SER A 2 5.50 -34.43 -19.27
C SER A 2 4.82 -33.27 -18.52
N GLU A 3 4.77 -33.33 -17.19
CA GLU A 3 4.46 -32.17 -16.37
C GLU A 3 5.59 -31.17 -16.58
N THR A 4 5.37 -30.23 -17.49
CA THR A 4 6.24 -29.05 -17.55
C THR A 4 6.08 -28.33 -16.23
N GLY A 5 7.05 -28.48 -15.35
CA GLY A 5 7.11 -27.74 -14.10
C GLY A 5 6.94 -26.24 -14.41
N ARG A 6 6.09 -25.56 -13.65
CA ARG A 6 5.94 -24.12 -13.74
C ARG A 6 7.30 -23.46 -13.52
N ALA A 7 7.86 -22.90 -14.59
CA ALA A 7 9.11 -22.16 -14.55
C ALA A 7 8.85 -20.68 -14.17
N ASP A 8 8.14 -20.46 -13.08
CA ASP A 8 7.84 -19.11 -12.52
C ASP A 8 8.70 -18.83 -11.28
N ALA A 9 10.00 -18.78 -11.48
CA ALA A 9 10.98 -18.44 -10.45
C ALA A 9 11.05 -16.92 -10.19
N PHE A 10 9.89 -16.22 -10.22
CA PHE A 10 9.85 -14.78 -9.96
C PHE A 10 9.70 -14.51 -8.46
N VAL A 11 10.66 -13.81 -7.90
CA VAL A 11 10.72 -13.50 -6.45
C VAL A 11 9.87 -12.28 -6.03
N GLY A 12 9.02 -11.80 -6.91
CA GLY A 12 8.26 -10.57 -6.73
C GLY A 12 9.02 -9.34 -7.27
N ALA A 13 8.29 -8.27 -7.54
CA ALA A 13 8.88 -7.00 -7.93
C ALA A 13 8.21 -5.83 -7.20
N LEU A 14 9.03 -4.87 -6.81
CA LEU A 14 8.58 -3.54 -6.43
C LEU A 14 8.73 -2.62 -7.64
N LEU A 15 7.63 -1.98 -8.05
CA LEU A 15 7.63 -1.02 -9.13
C LEU A 15 7.50 0.39 -8.57
N ARG A 16 8.30 1.31 -9.09
CA ARG A 16 8.20 2.73 -8.81
C ARG A 16 7.62 3.45 -10.02
N GLY A 17 6.47 4.09 -9.85
CA GLY A 17 5.88 4.97 -10.86
C GLY A 17 6.53 6.35 -10.84
N ASP A 18 6.60 6.99 -12.00
CA ASP A 18 7.09 8.37 -12.19
C ASP A 18 5.95 9.43 -12.19
N GLY A 19 4.70 8.99 -12.07
CA GLY A 19 3.51 9.85 -12.12
C GLY A 19 2.99 10.12 -13.54
N THR A 20 3.65 9.61 -14.58
CA THR A 20 3.24 9.77 -15.99
C THR A 20 2.73 8.46 -16.61
N GLY A 21 2.60 7.40 -15.79
CA GLY A 21 2.18 6.08 -16.22
C GLY A 21 3.33 5.11 -16.51
N HIS A 22 4.58 5.55 -16.41
CA HIS A 22 5.73 4.67 -16.54
C HIS A 22 6.16 4.11 -15.19
N PHE A 23 6.59 2.86 -15.19
CA PHE A 23 7.03 2.14 -14.00
C PHE A 23 8.43 1.57 -14.22
N GLN A 24 9.25 1.68 -13.20
CA GLN A 24 10.60 1.09 -13.16
C GLN A 24 10.68 0.07 -12.04
N THR A 25 11.30 -1.07 -12.31
CA THR A 25 11.56 -2.09 -11.29
C THR A 25 12.64 -1.58 -10.33
N VAL A 26 12.36 -1.65 -9.04
CA VAL A 26 13.36 -1.40 -8.00
C VAL A 26 14.13 -2.68 -7.77
N ASP A 27 15.46 -2.58 -7.75
CA ASP A 27 16.34 -3.71 -7.47
C ASP A 27 15.95 -4.43 -6.17
N PRO A 28 15.80 -5.77 -6.16
CA PRO A 28 15.46 -6.53 -4.97
C PRO A 28 16.41 -6.29 -3.78
N ALA A 29 17.71 -6.10 -4.05
CA ALA A 29 18.69 -5.80 -3.00
C ALA A 29 18.47 -4.41 -2.37
N ALA A 30 17.97 -3.45 -3.17
CA ALA A 30 17.64 -2.11 -2.68
C ALA A 30 16.29 -2.04 -1.98
N SER A 31 15.28 -2.77 -2.48
CA SER A 31 13.92 -2.78 -1.93
C SER A 31 13.79 -3.70 -0.71
N GLY A 32 14.54 -4.78 -0.67
CA GLY A 32 14.35 -5.89 0.27
C GLY A 32 13.06 -6.68 0.02
N PHE A 33 12.32 -6.39 -1.05
CA PHE A 33 11.09 -7.10 -1.39
C PHE A 33 11.42 -8.38 -2.14
N VAL A 34 11.49 -9.48 -1.40
CA VAL A 34 11.81 -10.81 -1.95
C VAL A 34 10.90 -11.85 -1.34
N VAL A 35 10.13 -12.54 -2.19
CA VAL A 35 9.24 -13.65 -1.82
C VAL A 35 9.62 -14.85 -2.69
N PRO A 36 10.55 -15.71 -2.24
CA PRO A 36 11.20 -16.70 -3.10
C PRO A 36 10.36 -17.94 -3.39
N GLY A 37 9.26 -18.14 -2.65
CA GLY A 37 8.37 -19.29 -2.84
C GLY A 37 7.23 -19.03 -3.82
N ASP A 38 6.33 -20.01 -3.92
CA ASP A 38 5.10 -19.91 -4.74
C ASP A 38 4.10 -18.95 -4.06
N ALA A 39 4.29 -17.63 -4.25
CA ALA A 39 3.47 -16.60 -3.65
C ALA A 39 2.02 -16.69 -4.12
N LYS A 40 1.06 -16.56 -3.21
CA LYS A 40 -0.38 -16.66 -3.47
C LYS A 40 -1.14 -15.38 -3.14
N GLY A 41 -0.79 -14.71 -2.09
CA GLY A 41 -1.47 -13.49 -1.67
C GLY A 41 -0.50 -12.49 -1.09
N LEU A 42 -0.81 -11.20 -1.24
CA LEU A 42 -0.08 -10.09 -0.67
C LEU A 42 -1.10 -9.13 -0.05
N ALA A 43 -0.93 -8.81 1.21
CA ALA A 43 -1.78 -7.86 1.91
C ALA A 43 -0.95 -6.88 2.74
N GLU A 44 -1.42 -5.66 2.85
CA GLU A 44 -0.94 -4.71 3.83
C GLU A 44 -1.77 -4.81 5.11
N VAL A 45 -1.10 -4.99 6.24
CA VAL A 45 -1.73 -5.15 7.55
C VAL A 45 -1.30 -4.01 8.46
N SER A 46 -2.28 -3.22 8.92
CA SER A 46 -2.07 -2.21 9.96
C SER A 46 -2.15 -2.88 11.32
N THR A 47 -1.10 -2.71 12.12
CA THR A 47 -1.04 -3.24 13.49
C THR A 47 -1.62 -2.28 14.53
N GLY A 48 -2.07 -1.09 14.11
CA GLY A 48 -2.54 -0.02 14.99
C GLY A 48 -1.40 0.75 15.70
N GLN A 49 -0.20 0.21 15.67
CA GLN A 49 1.00 0.84 16.21
C GLN A 49 2.14 0.72 15.19
N GLY A 50 2.75 1.85 14.85
CA GLY A 50 3.85 1.89 13.89
C GLY A 50 3.42 1.75 12.42
N PRO A 51 4.40 1.57 11.51
CA PRO A 51 4.12 1.41 10.09
C PRO A 51 3.40 0.08 9.82
N PRO A 52 2.47 0.05 8.85
CA PRO A 52 1.87 -1.20 8.43
C PRO A 52 2.92 -2.14 7.84
N VAL A 53 2.69 -3.43 8.00
CA VAL A 53 3.53 -4.48 7.44
C VAL A 53 2.90 -5.07 6.18
N MET A 54 3.72 -5.57 5.27
CA MET A 54 3.26 -6.35 4.13
C MET A 54 3.39 -7.84 4.45
N VAL A 55 2.32 -8.58 4.25
CA VAL A 55 2.26 -10.01 4.51
C VAL A 55 2.07 -10.73 3.19
N ALA A 56 3.03 -11.56 2.81
CA ALA A 56 2.96 -12.40 1.63
C ALA A 56 2.80 -13.87 2.03
N THR A 57 1.78 -14.52 1.50
CA THR A 57 1.56 -15.96 1.69
C THR A 57 2.19 -16.75 0.55
N GLN A 58 2.68 -17.94 0.87
CA GLN A 58 3.31 -18.86 -0.06
C GLN A 58 2.65 -20.24 0.04
N ASN A 59 2.58 -20.96 -1.08
CA ASN A 59 2.01 -22.30 -1.10
C ASN A 59 2.95 -23.29 -0.40
N ARG A 60 2.48 -23.93 0.67
CA ARG A 60 3.21 -24.92 1.46
C ARG A 60 4.54 -24.39 2.03
N ASP A 61 4.64 -23.09 2.28
CA ASP A 61 5.83 -22.45 2.83
C ASP A 61 5.44 -21.38 3.86
N SER A 62 6.44 -20.87 4.57
CA SER A 62 6.27 -19.86 5.61
C SER A 62 5.73 -18.54 5.05
N VAL A 63 4.90 -17.89 5.85
CA VAL A 63 4.45 -16.51 5.55
C VAL A 63 5.65 -15.57 5.65
N ARG A 64 5.77 -14.67 4.68
CA ARG A 64 6.76 -13.59 4.70
C ARG A 64 6.14 -12.31 5.23
N VAL A 65 6.78 -11.74 6.24
CA VAL A 65 6.41 -10.43 6.79
C VAL A 65 7.51 -9.44 6.44
N LEU A 66 7.15 -8.40 5.70
CA LEU A 66 8.06 -7.37 5.22
C LEU A 66 7.70 -6.05 5.91
N THR A 67 8.65 -5.49 6.64
CA THR A 67 8.46 -4.22 7.36
C THR A 67 9.16 -3.11 6.57
N PRO A 68 8.45 -2.03 6.18
CA PRO A 68 9.08 -0.89 5.54
C PRO A 68 10.14 -0.25 6.44
N ARG A 69 11.32 0.04 5.90
CA ARG A 69 12.40 0.71 6.64
C ARG A 69 12.09 2.16 6.97
N ARG A 70 11.19 2.78 6.22
CA ARG A 70 10.81 4.19 6.38
C ARG A 70 9.30 4.28 6.60
N ALA A 71 8.92 4.92 7.68
CA ALA A 71 7.51 5.21 7.92
C ALA A 71 6.97 6.16 6.84
N PRO A 72 5.77 5.90 6.31
CA PRO A 72 5.22 6.67 5.19
C PRO A 72 4.64 8.04 5.56
N GLY A 73 4.90 8.57 6.70
CA GLY A 73 4.19 9.73 7.26
C GLY A 73 3.18 9.28 8.30
N ARG A 74 1.91 9.59 8.11
CA ARG A 74 0.84 9.13 9.01
C ARG A 74 -0.08 8.12 8.33
N THR A 75 -0.77 7.33 9.14
CA THR A 75 -1.80 6.40 8.66
C THR A 75 -3.16 6.83 9.20
N ILE A 76 -4.17 6.87 8.34
CA ILE A 76 -5.55 7.20 8.68
C ILE A 76 -6.40 5.94 8.50
N SER A 77 -7.27 5.65 9.46
CA SER A 77 -8.29 4.61 9.33
C SER A 77 -9.40 5.07 8.39
N VAL A 78 -9.72 4.24 7.41
CA VAL A 78 -10.75 4.50 6.41
C VAL A 78 -12.03 3.76 6.79
N ARG A 79 -13.17 4.45 6.82
CA ARG A 79 -14.48 3.86 7.12
C ARG A 79 -14.91 2.89 6.01
N PRO A 80 -15.74 1.89 6.29
CA PRO A 80 -16.30 1.02 5.25
C PRO A 80 -17.00 1.76 4.12
N THR A 81 -17.61 2.91 4.43
CA THR A 81 -18.35 3.74 3.47
C THR A 81 -17.49 4.71 2.67
N ASP A 82 -16.25 4.99 3.10
CA ASP A 82 -15.35 5.88 2.35
C ASP A 82 -14.96 5.21 1.02
N ARG A 83 -15.09 5.95 -0.08
CA ARG A 83 -14.85 5.47 -1.44
C ARG A 83 -13.49 5.87 -1.96
N TYR A 84 -13.06 7.08 -1.67
CA TYR A 84 -11.75 7.61 -2.07
C TYR A 84 -11.32 8.75 -1.16
N ALA A 85 -10.04 9.08 -1.22
CA ALA A 85 -9.46 10.27 -0.62
C ALA A 85 -8.87 11.18 -1.68
N GLU A 86 -8.99 12.48 -1.45
CA GLU A 86 -8.27 13.51 -2.18
C GLU A 86 -7.17 14.05 -1.28
N LEU A 87 -5.91 13.94 -1.74
CA LEU A 87 -4.71 14.39 -1.05
C LEU A 87 -4.15 15.60 -1.79
N THR A 88 -4.05 16.74 -1.10
CA THR A 88 -3.40 17.94 -1.62
C THR A 88 -2.01 18.07 -1.02
N TYR A 89 -1.00 18.20 -1.87
CA TYR A 89 0.40 18.33 -1.47
C TYR A 89 0.80 19.80 -1.31
N GLU A 90 1.88 20.06 -0.57
CA GLU A 90 2.48 21.39 -0.35
C GLU A 90 2.80 22.15 -1.65
N ASP A 91 3.06 21.45 -2.74
CA ASP A 91 3.30 22.01 -4.08
C ASP A 91 2.03 22.24 -4.90
N GLY A 92 0.85 22.08 -4.30
CA GLY A 92 -0.46 22.27 -4.93
C GLY A 92 -0.94 21.10 -5.79
N ARG A 93 -0.14 20.05 -5.99
CA ARG A 93 -0.60 18.85 -6.69
C ARG A 93 -1.69 18.13 -5.89
N THR A 94 -2.63 17.54 -6.61
CA THR A 94 -3.68 16.69 -6.01
C THR A 94 -3.53 15.27 -6.49
N ARG A 95 -3.73 14.30 -5.58
CA ARG A 95 -3.79 12.88 -5.86
C ARG A 95 -5.09 12.30 -5.33
N ILE A 96 -5.71 11.42 -6.11
CA ILE A 96 -6.86 10.63 -5.67
C ILE A 96 -6.36 9.24 -5.31
N GLU A 97 -6.81 8.75 -4.15
CA GLU A 97 -6.57 7.38 -3.67
C GLU A 97 -7.91 6.70 -3.45
N GLU A 98 -8.22 5.68 -4.26
CA GLU A 98 -9.47 4.95 -4.18
C GLU A 98 -9.38 3.78 -3.20
N PHE A 99 -10.49 3.47 -2.54
CA PHE A 99 -10.56 2.40 -1.53
C PHE A 99 -11.41 1.24 -2.02
N TYR A 100 -10.76 0.23 -2.54
CA TYR A 100 -11.39 -0.98 -3.03
C TYR A 100 -11.54 -2.04 -1.92
N TYR A 101 -12.55 -2.90 -2.07
CA TYR A 101 -12.60 -4.19 -1.41
C TYR A 101 -12.01 -5.26 -2.35
N GLY A 102 -11.22 -6.19 -1.80
CA GLY A 102 -10.60 -7.23 -2.60
C GLY A 102 -9.58 -6.71 -3.61
N GLY A 103 -8.79 -5.70 -3.23
CA GLY A 103 -7.80 -5.05 -4.09
C GLY A 103 -6.66 -5.96 -4.56
N THR A 104 -6.51 -7.14 -3.97
CA THR A 104 -5.47 -8.11 -4.29
C THR A 104 -6.04 -9.52 -4.40
N TYR A 105 -5.40 -10.37 -5.21
CA TYR A 105 -5.85 -11.75 -5.43
C TYR A 105 -5.81 -12.56 -4.13
N LEU A 106 -6.93 -13.15 -3.75
CA LEU A 106 -7.11 -13.97 -2.53
C LEU A 106 -6.65 -13.28 -1.23
N SER A 107 -6.63 -11.97 -1.18
CA SER A 107 -6.23 -11.23 0.00
C SER A 107 -6.95 -9.87 0.11
N GLN A 108 -7.01 -9.37 1.34
CA GLN A 108 -7.59 -8.07 1.66
C GLN A 108 -6.64 -7.33 2.57
N SER A 109 -6.19 -6.17 2.13
CA SER A 109 -5.40 -5.25 2.96
C SER A 109 -6.26 -4.55 4.01
N SER A 110 -5.64 -4.11 5.09
CA SER A 110 -6.31 -3.22 6.06
C SER A 110 -6.80 -1.95 5.36
N ARG A 111 -7.99 -1.50 5.72
CA ARG A 111 -8.55 -0.26 5.17
C ARG A 111 -7.93 0.94 5.87
N THR A 112 -6.74 1.29 5.42
CA THR A 112 -5.98 2.42 5.91
C THR A 112 -5.45 3.23 4.74
N LEU A 113 -5.33 4.54 4.92
CA LEU A 113 -4.71 5.46 3.98
C LEU A 113 -3.35 5.88 4.52
N ARG A 114 -2.31 5.69 3.73
CA ARG A 114 -0.98 6.24 4.00
C ARG A 114 -0.89 7.66 3.47
N VAL A 115 -0.67 8.60 4.35
CA VAL A 115 -0.54 10.01 4.01
C VAL A 115 0.93 10.41 4.09
N PRO A 116 1.58 10.69 2.94
CA PRO A 116 2.95 11.21 2.91
C PRO A 116 3.11 12.51 3.71
N ALA A 117 4.30 12.75 4.25
CA ALA A 117 4.57 13.96 5.05
C ALA A 117 4.38 15.27 4.28
N ALA A 118 4.55 15.24 2.95
CA ALA A 118 4.36 16.40 2.06
C ALA A 118 2.88 16.69 1.71
N VAL A 119 1.93 15.96 2.30
CA VAL A 119 0.49 16.22 2.09
C VAL A 119 -0.01 17.18 3.14
N GLU A 120 -0.57 18.31 2.71
CA GLU A 120 -1.14 19.34 3.59
C GLU A 120 -2.60 19.10 3.93
N ARG A 121 -3.35 18.48 3.02
CA ARG A 121 -4.79 18.30 3.19
C ARG A 121 -5.23 16.93 2.71
N VAL A 122 -6.12 16.33 3.48
CA VAL A 122 -6.81 15.08 3.12
C VAL A 122 -8.31 15.30 3.25
N VAL A 123 -9.05 14.94 2.21
CA VAL A 123 -10.51 14.91 2.21
C VAL A 123 -10.95 13.50 1.83
N LEU A 124 -11.67 12.85 2.74
CA LEU A 124 -12.29 11.55 2.52
C LEU A 124 -13.69 11.73 1.96
N HIS A 125 -14.03 11.00 0.93
CA HIS A 125 -15.31 11.07 0.24
C HIS A 125 -16.08 9.76 0.44
N GLY A 126 -17.26 9.89 1.05
CA GLY A 126 -18.21 8.82 1.25
C GLY A 126 -19.28 8.74 0.16
N PRO A 127 -20.37 7.96 0.38
CA PRO A 127 -21.53 7.93 -0.50
C PRO A 127 -22.26 9.27 -0.46
N ASP A 128 -23.04 9.55 -1.52
CA ASP A 128 -23.96 10.70 -1.61
C ASP A 128 -23.30 12.08 -1.43
N GLY A 129 -21.99 12.17 -1.73
CA GLY A 129 -21.25 13.43 -1.64
C GLY A 129 -20.78 13.80 -0.24
N GLU A 130 -20.93 12.90 0.75
CA GLU A 130 -20.35 13.10 2.09
C GLU A 130 -18.85 13.36 1.97
N ARG A 131 -18.38 14.43 2.65
CA ARG A 131 -16.96 14.81 2.68
C ARG A 131 -16.51 14.95 4.13
N ARG A 132 -15.39 14.34 4.46
CA ARG A 132 -14.78 14.40 5.77
C ARG A 132 -13.34 14.87 5.64
N GLY A 133 -13.05 16.08 6.16
CA GLY A 133 -11.68 16.54 6.32
C GLY A 133 -11.01 15.85 7.49
N GLU A 134 -9.77 15.41 7.31
CA GLU A 134 -8.94 14.96 8.42
C GLU A 134 -8.10 16.13 8.91
N PRO A 135 -8.22 16.51 10.19
CA PRO A 135 -7.44 17.62 10.73
C PRO A 135 -5.95 17.30 10.63
N PHE A 136 -5.18 18.29 10.22
CA PHE A 136 -3.74 18.29 10.34
C PHE A 136 -3.38 18.82 11.74
N ASP A 137 -3.19 17.92 12.70
CA ASP A 137 -2.44 18.30 13.90
C ASP A 137 -0.99 18.46 13.49
N GLY A 138 -0.56 19.72 13.42
CA GLY A 138 0.75 20.10 12.89
C GLY A 138 1.91 19.85 13.85
N GLU A 139 1.98 18.69 14.48
CA GLU A 139 3.21 18.23 15.12
C GLU A 139 4.07 17.51 14.07
N ARG A 140 4.98 18.29 13.46
CA ARG A 140 6.14 17.73 12.76
C ARG A 140 7.02 17.08 13.84
N PRO A 141 7.33 15.79 13.75
CA PRO A 141 8.38 15.23 14.60
C PRO A 141 9.70 15.94 14.27
N GLN A 142 10.33 16.49 15.30
CA GLN A 142 11.67 17.06 15.26
C GLN A 142 12.72 15.99 14.97
#